data_1f5d4c3c65d572d0074f59566012e63f
#
_entry.id   1f5d4c3c65d572d0074f59566012e63f
#
_cell.length_a   1.000
_cell.length_b   1.000
_cell.length_c   1.000
_cell.angle_alpha   90.00
_cell.angle_beta   90.00
_cell.angle_gamma   90.00
#
_symmetry.space_group_name_H-M   'P 1'
#
loop_
_entity.id
_entity.type
_entity.pdbx_description
1 polymer ?
#
loop_
_entity_poly.entity_id
_entity_poly.type
_entity_poly.pdbx_seq_one_letter_code
_entity_poly.pdbx_strand_id
1 'polypeptide(L)'
;MAVKQTAGRDALGEFAPKFAELNDEVLFGQVWSREDKLSLRDRSLVTVVALMAQGLTDSSFRYHLTAAKNNGITRREIAEILTHAAFYAGWPKAWAAFRMAKEVWAEDAAEDAKAKHQSEMVFPIGAPNDGFAQYFSGKSYLAPLSTAQVGIYNVTFEPGCRNNWHIHHAAKGGGQILVCVAGRGYYQEWGKAPLELHPGDVVNIPPEVKHWHGAAPDCWFSHLAVEVPGEGTSNEWCEPVPEETYKELR
;
A
#
# COMPACT_ATOMS: atom_id res chain seq x y z
N MET A 1 -19.13 26.70 1.64
CA MET A 1 -18.22 27.88 1.45
C MET A 1 -17.94 28.01 -0.03
N ALA A 2 -17.73 29.23 -0.55
CA ALA A 2 -17.37 29.40 -1.97
C ALA A 2 -15.99 28.74 -2.25
N VAL A 3 -15.90 27.96 -3.31
CA VAL A 3 -14.64 27.39 -3.80
C VAL A 3 -13.79 28.54 -4.33
N LYS A 4 -12.77 28.97 -3.59
CA LYS A 4 -11.81 29.96 -4.06
C LYS A 4 -10.75 29.26 -4.91
N GLN A 5 -10.61 29.68 -6.15
CA GLN A 5 -9.62 29.17 -7.11
C GLN A 5 -8.88 30.36 -7.72
N THR A 6 -7.57 30.22 -7.88
CA THR A 6 -6.69 31.21 -8.52
C THR A 6 -5.93 30.63 -9.70
N ALA A 7 -6.15 29.37 -10.02
CA ALA A 7 -5.40 28.64 -11.05
C ALA A 7 -5.49 29.31 -12.44
N GLY A 8 -6.63 29.93 -12.76
CA GLY A 8 -6.78 30.69 -14.01
C GLY A 8 -5.86 31.91 -14.04
N ARG A 9 -5.84 32.70 -12.96
CA ARG A 9 -4.97 33.88 -12.85
C ARG A 9 -3.50 33.49 -12.81
N ASP A 10 -3.16 32.44 -12.05
CA ASP A 10 -1.78 32.00 -11.91
C ASP A 10 -1.19 31.50 -13.24
N ALA A 11 -1.99 30.78 -14.02
CA ALA A 11 -1.54 30.21 -15.30
C ALA A 11 -1.66 31.16 -16.49
N LEU A 12 -2.72 31.96 -16.59
CA LEU A 12 -3.10 32.71 -17.79
C LEU A 12 -3.43 34.17 -17.52
N GLY A 13 -3.29 34.70 -16.29
CA GLY A 13 -3.74 36.04 -15.92
C GLY A 13 -3.11 37.14 -16.74
N GLU A 14 -1.84 37.04 -17.14
CA GLU A 14 -1.15 38.00 -17.98
C GLU A 14 -1.53 37.83 -19.47
N PHE A 15 -1.71 36.59 -19.93
CA PHE A 15 -1.98 36.31 -21.34
C PHE A 15 -3.46 36.46 -21.71
N ALA A 16 -4.36 35.97 -20.84
CA ALA A 16 -5.80 35.94 -21.09
C ALA A 16 -6.59 36.34 -19.83
N PRO A 17 -6.51 37.59 -19.36
CA PRO A 17 -7.04 38.01 -18.07
C PRO A 17 -8.55 37.78 -17.93
N LYS A 18 -9.31 37.96 -19.00
CA LYS A 18 -10.77 37.74 -18.97
C LYS A 18 -11.14 36.29 -18.88
N PHE A 19 -10.37 35.39 -19.53
CA PHE A 19 -10.55 33.95 -19.40
C PHE A 19 -10.25 33.50 -17.95
N ALA A 20 -9.14 34.00 -17.39
CA ALA A 20 -8.74 33.69 -16.01
C ALA A 20 -9.82 34.16 -15.00
N GLU A 21 -10.36 35.37 -15.16
CA GLU A 21 -11.47 35.88 -14.34
C GLU A 21 -12.71 34.97 -14.44
N LEU A 22 -13.12 34.59 -15.65
CA LEU A 22 -14.28 33.71 -15.85
C LEU A 22 -14.07 32.30 -15.25
N ASN A 23 -12.86 31.80 -15.37
CA ASN A 23 -12.50 30.51 -14.74
C ASN A 23 -12.61 30.58 -13.22
N ASP A 24 -11.96 31.56 -12.60
CA ASP A 24 -11.83 31.63 -11.16
C ASP A 24 -13.11 32.11 -10.47
N GLU A 25 -13.76 33.16 -11.00
CA GLU A 25 -14.89 33.83 -10.35
C GLU A 25 -16.24 33.26 -10.78
N VAL A 26 -16.39 32.86 -12.04
CA VAL A 26 -17.66 32.34 -12.53
C VAL A 26 -17.73 30.82 -12.44
N LEU A 27 -16.82 30.11 -13.09
CA LEU A 27 -16.86 28.66 -13.09
C LEU A 27 -16.70 28.13 -11.68
N PHE A 28 -15.59 28.43 -11.00
CA PHE A 28 -15.38 27.92 -9.64
C PHE A 28 -16.13 28.72 -8.58
N GLY A 29 -16.08 30.03 -8.61
CA GLY A 29 -16.68 30.90 -7.60
C GLY A 29 -18.21 30.87 -7.58
N GLN A 30 -18.87 30.69 -8.72
CA GLN A 30 -20.33 30.70 -8.80
C GLN A 30 -20.91 29.32 -9.14
N VAL A 31 -20.41 28.61 -10.15
CA VAL A 31 -21.01 27.33 -10.59
C VAL A 31 -20.63 26.20 -9.66
N TRP A 32 -19.34 25.98 -9.41
CA TRP A 32 -18.87 24.91 -8.51
C TRP A 32 -19.27 25.13 -7.05
N SER A 33 -19.45 26.37 -6.63
CA SER A 33 -19.84 26.72 -5.25
C SER A 33 -21.33 26.49 -4.93
N ARG A 34 -22.14 26.00 -5.88
CA ARG A 34 -23.57 25.70 -5.67
C ARG A 34 -23.76 24.29 -5.12
N GLU A 35 -23.15 24.01 -3.97
CA GLU A 35 -23.20 22.68 -3.35
C GLU A 35 -24.60 22.26 -2.88
N ASP A 36 -25.46 23.24 -2.60
CA ASP A 36 -26.87 23.04 -2.27
C ASP A 36 -27.72 22.50 -3.45
N LYS A 37 -27.22 22.62 -4.68
CA LYS A 37 -27.88 22.14 -5.90
C LYS A 37 -27.28 20.86 -6.43
N LEU A 38 -25.97 20.72 -6.38
CA LEU A 38 -25.22 19.55 -6.81
C LEU A 38 -23.91 19.50 -6.03
N SER A 39 -23.62 18.36 -5.41
CA SER A 39 -22.44 18.18 -4.59
C SER A 39 -21.13 18.36 -5.38
N LEU A 40 -20.03 18.72 -4.71
CA LEU A 40 -18.70 18.77 -5.33
C LEU A 40 -18.29 17.40 -5.89
N ARG A 41 -18.70 16.33 -5.20
CA ARG A 41 -18.49 14.95 -5.62
C ARG A 41 -19.15 14.67 -6.97
N ASP A 42 -20.43 14.97 -7.10
CA ASP A 42 -21.18 14.72 -8.33
C ASP A 42 -20.73 15.63 -9.48
N ARG A 43 -20.34 16.89 -9.18
CA ARG A 43 -19.71 17.78 -10.18
C ARG A 43 -18.40 17.17 -10.70
N SER A 44 -17.57 16.64 -9.81
CA SER A 44 -16.32 15.97 -10.20
C SER A 44 -16.58 14.76 -11.08
N LEU A 45 -17.56 13.93 -10.73
CA LEU A 45 -17.97 12.78 -11.54
C LEU A 45 -18.39 13.21 -12.95
N VAL A 46 -19.31 14.17 -13.05
CA VAL A 46 -19.77 14.71 -14.35
C VAL A 46 -18.62 15.26 -15.17
N THR A 47 -17.71 16.03 -14.53
CA THR A 47 -16.56 16.64 -15.21
C THR A 47 -15.59 15.58 -15.74
N VAL A 48 -15.24 14.58 -14.92
CA VAL A 48 -14.35 13.49 -15.32
C VAL A 48 -14.94 12.71 -16.51
N VAL A 49 -16.23 12.36 -16.46
CA VAL A 49 -16.89 11.64 -17.56
C VAL A 49 -16.95 12.50 -18.82
N ALA A 50 -17.26 13.80 -18.70
CA ALA A 50 -17.33 14.70 -19.84
C ALA A 50 -15.97 14.88 -20.53
N LEU A 51 -14.87 15.04 -19.77
CA LEU A 51 -13.52 15.16 -20.29
C LEU A 51 -13.07 13.86 -20.97
N MET A 52 -13.27 12.71 -20.33
CA MET A 52 -13.01 11.40 -20.91
C MET A 52 -13.76 11.22 -22.23
N ALA A 53 -15.05 11.55 -22.28
CA ALA A 53 -15.88 11.40 -23.46
C ALA A 53 -15.41 12.26 -24.64
N GLN A 54 -14.80 13.38 -24.37
CA GLN A 54 -14.16 14.23 -25.39
C GLN A 54 -12.76 13.76 -25.78
N GLY A 55 -12.15 12.84 -25.03
CA GLY A 55 -10.77 12.39 -25.23
C GLY A 55 -9.71 13.32 -24.66
N LEU A 56 -10.11 14.23 -23.78
CA LEU A 56 -9.23 15.17 -23.09
C LEU A 56 -8.60 14.48 -21.87
N THR A 57 -7.52 13.73 -22.09
CA THR A 57 -6.81 12.93 -21.08
C THR A 57 -5.38 13.46 -20.91
N ASP A 58 -5.24 14.74 -20.63
CA ASP A 58 -3.99 15.46 -20.38
C ASP A 58 -3.82 15.84 -18.88
N SER A 59 -2.97 16.82 -18.60
CA SER A 59 -2.75 17.33 -17.23
C SER A 59 -4.03 17.91 -16.59
N SER A 60 -4.92 18.49 -17.39
CA SER A 60 -6.22 18.99 -16.93
C SER A 60 -7.11 17.84 -16.44
N PHE A 61 -7.12 16.72 -17.15
CA PHE A 61 -7.83 15.52 -16.72
C PHE A 61 -7.28 14.96 -15.39
N ARG A 62 -5.95 14.92 -15.24
CA ARG A 62 -5.30 14.54 -13.99
C ARG A 62 -5.75 15.42 -12.82
N TYR A 63 -5.80 16.74 -13.01
CA TYR A 63 -6.31 17.67 -12.00
C TYR A 63 -7.74 17.30 -11.57
N HIS A 64 -8.64 17.04 -12.52
CA HIS A 64 -10.03 16.69 -12.24
C HIS A 64 -10.18 15.29 -11.59
N LEU A 65 -9.31 14.33 -11.92
CA LEU A 65 -9.25 13.04 -11.20
C LEU A 65 -8.82 13.25 -9.74
N THR A 66 -7.79 14.08 -9.50
CA THR A 66 -7.35 14.42 -8.14
C THR A 66 -8.44 15.15 -7.35
N ALA A 67 -9.12 16.10 -7.98
CA ALA A 67 -10.27 16.78 -7.38
C ALA A 67 -11.41 15.79 -7.06
N ALA A 68 -11.68 14.83 -7.95
CA ALA A 68 -12.68 13.78 -7.74
C ALA A 68 -12.34 12.91 -6.51
N LYS A 69 -11.08 12.50 -6.37
CA LYS A 69 -10.57 11.78 -5.19
C LYS A 69 -10.77 12.61 -3.91
N ASN A 70 -10.35 13.87 -3.91
CA ASN A 70 -10.47 14.77 -2.76
C ASN A 70 -11.92 15.06 -2.38
N ASN A 71 -12.84 15.01 -3.34
CA ASN A 71 -14.27 15.16 -3.15
C ASN A 71 -14.99 13.84 -2.82
N GLY A 72 -14.24 12.77 -2.49
CA GLY A 72 -14.77 11.54 -1.94
C GLY A 72 -15.16 10.46 -2.97
N ILE A 73 -14.71 10.56 -4.22
CA ILE A 73 -14.83 9.44 -5.17
C ILE A 73 -13.73 8.43 -4.87
N THR A 74 -14.14 7.23 -4.47
CA THR A 74 -13.24 6.14 -4.12
C THR A 74 -12.62 5.48 -5.35
N ARG A 75 -11.54 4.71 -5.13
CA ARG A 75 -10.89 3.90 -6.15
C ARG A 75 -11.84 2.93 -6.84
N ARG A 76 -12.76 2.31 -6.07
CA ARG A 76 -13.76 1.39 -6.62
C ARG A 76 -14.79 2.13 -7.47
N GLU A 77 -15.28 3.25 -7.01
CA GLU A 77 -16.26 4.05 -7.75
C GLU A 77 -15.68 4.59 -9.05
N ILE A 78 -14.47 5.16 -9.05
CA ILE A 78 -13.87 5.65 -10.31
C ILE A 78 -13.66 4.53 -11.32
N ALA A 79 -13.30 3.32 -10.88
CA ALA A 79 -13.19 2.16 -11.75
C ALA A 79 -14.53 1.81 -12.41
N GLU A 80 -15.63 1.77 -11.65
CA GLU A 80 -16.97 1.51 -12.16
C GLU A 80 -17.47 2.65 -13.08
N ILE A 81 -17.24 3.91 -12.71
CA ILE A 81 -17.60 5.08 -13.50
C ILE A 81 -16.94 5.02 -14.89
N LEU A 82 -15.62 4.79 -14.95
CA LEU A 82 -14.89 4.72 -16.21
C LEU A 82 -15.26 3.47 -17.02
N THR A 83 -15.53 2.33 -16.36
CA THR A 83 -16.02 1.12 -17.01
C THR A 83 -17.37 1.37 -17.68
N HIS A 84 -18.32 1.93 -16.94
CA HIS A 84 -19.63 2.29 -17.50
C HIS A 84 -19.49 3.27 -18.67
N ALA A 85 -18.73 4.36 -18.47
CA ALA A 85 -18.53 5.38 -19.49
C ALA A 85 -17.84 4.86 -20.76
N ALA A 86 -17.04 3.77 -20.69
CA ALA A 86 -16.39 3.18 -21.84
C ALA A 86 -17.37 2.72 -22.95
N PHE A 87 -18.57 2.27 -22.57
CA PHE A 87 -19.62 1.85 -23.51
C PHE A 87 -20.26 3.02 -24.27
N TYR A 88 -20.17 4.23 -23.72
CA TYR A 88 -20.76 5.45 -24.33
C TYR A 88 -19.72 6.35 -24.99
N ALA A 89 -18.49 6.36 -24.47
CA ALA A 89 -17.41 7.24 -24.93
C ALA A 89 -16.36 6.50 -25.81
N GLY A 90 -16.30 5.19 -25.72
CA GLY A 90 -15.38 4.34 -26.48
C GLY A 90 -14.15 3.89 -25.69
N TRP A 91 -13.72 2.65 -25.93
CA TRP A 91 -12.65 1.95 -25.23
C TRP A 91 -11.29 2.63 -25.24
N PRO A 92 -10.79 3.19 -26.36
CA PRO A 92 -9.47 3.86 -26.34
C PRO A 92 -9.40 5.03 -25.37
N LYS A 93 -10.49 5.79 -25.22
CA LYS A 93 -10.57 6.90 -24.27
C LYS A 93 -10.61 6.41 -22.83
N ALA A 94 -11.34 5.32 -22.57
CA ALA A 94 -11.37 4.68 -21.27
C ALA A 94 -9.98 4.16 -20.85
N TRP A 95 -9.24 3.52 -21.75
CA TRP A 95 -7.87 3.07 -21.49
C TRP A 95 -6.94 4.23 -21.09
N ALA A 96 -7.04 5.38 -21.76
CA ALA A 96 -6.27 6.56 -21.41
C ALA A 96 -6.65 7.08 -20.02
N ALA A 97 -7.96 7.18 -19.75
CA ALA A 97 -8.47 7.60 -18.43
C ALA A 97 -8.04 6.65 -17.30
N PHE A 98 -8.11 5.32 -17.50
CA PHE A 98 -7.69 4.33 -16.51
C PHE A 98 -6.20 4.41 -16.18
N ARG A 99 -5.32 4.65 -17.16
CA ARG A 99 -3.88 4.84 -16.87
C ARG A 99 -3.66 5.97 -15.87
N MET A 100 -4.31 7.11 -16.08
CA MET A 100 -4.19 8.27 -15.18
C MET A 100 -4.89 8.03 -13.84
N ALA A 101 -6.08 7.43 -13.82
CA ALA A 101 -6.79 7.11 -12.59
C ALA A 101 -5.98 6.15 -11.72
N LYS A 102 -5.33 5.12 -12.30
CA LYS A 102 -4.46 4.19 -11.57
C LYS A 102 -3.33 4.90 -10.83
N GLU A 103 -2.76 5.96 -11.42
CA GLU A 103 -1.72 6.76 -10.77
C GLU A 103 -2.26 7.63 -9.63
N VAL A 104 -3.42 8.27 -9.83
CA VAL A 104 -4.06 9.14 -8.82
C VAL A 104 -4.50 8.36 -7.58
N TRP A 105 -4.98 7.11 -7.74
CA TRP A 105 -5.41 6.23 -6.65
C TRP A 105 -4.38 5.13 -6.32
N ALA A 106 -3.09 5.34 -6.61
CA ALA A 106 -2.04 4.34 -6.35
C ALA A 106 -1.88 4.02 -4.85
N GLU A 107 -1.91 5.06 -4.01
CA GLU A 107 -1.80 4.91 -2.54
C GLU A 107 -2.99 4.15 -1.95
N ASP A 108 -4.20 4.42 -2.44
CA ASP A 108 -5.42 3.74 -1.99
C ASP A 108 -5.38 2.23 -2.32
N ALA A 109 -4.69 1.85 -3.39
CA ALA A 109 -4.50 0.44 -3.72
C ALA A 109 -3.64 -0.31 -2.68
N ALA A 110 -2.64 0.35 -2.11
CA ALA A 110 -1.81 -0.20 -1.05
C ALA A 110 -2.60 -0.32 0.26
N GLU A 111 -3.39 0.70 0.62
CA GLU A 111 -4.26 0.67 1.79
C GLU A 111 -5.36 -0.40 1.67
N ASP A 112 -5.99 -0.55 0.49
CA ASP A 112 -6.97 -1.62 0.22
C ASP A 112 -6.34 -3.02 0.39
N ALA A 113 -5.10 -3.22 -0.10
CA ALA A 113 -4.39 -4.48 0.03
C ALA A 113 -4.03 -4.78 1.50
N LYS A 114 -3.59 -3.77 2.25
CA LYS A 114 -3.33 -3.87 3.68
C LYS A 114 -4.59 -4.19 4.48
N ALA A 115 -5.69 -3.50 4.19
CA ALA A 115 -6.97 -3.73 4.85
C ALA A 115 -7.50 -5.15 4.55
N LYS A 116 -7.35 -5.62 3.31
CA LYS A 116 -7.69 -6.99 2.94
C LYS A 116 -6.87 -7.99 3.75
N HIS A 117 -5.55 -7.83 3.79
CA HIS A 117 -4.67 -8.72 4.56
C HIS A 117 -5.04 -8.73 6.05
N GLN A 118 -5.33 -7.56 6.65
CA GLN A 118 -5.80 -7.45 8.03
C GLN A 118 -7.11 -8.22 8.25
N SER A 119 -8.02 -8.24 7.28
CA SER A 119 -9.30 -8.95 7.42
C SER A 119 -9.17 -10.47 7.37
N GLU A 120 -8.04 -11.00 6.91
CA GLU A 120 -7.74 -12.43 6.81
C GLU A 120 -7.15 -13.00 8.10
N MET A 121 -6.82 -12.17 9.09
CA MET A 121 -6.22 -12.62 10.36
C MET A 121 -6.87 -12.00 11.59
N VAL A 122 -6.74 -12.69 12.73
CA VAL A 122 -7.25 -12.27 14.03
C VAL A 122 -6.34 -11.22 14.69
N PHE A 123 -5.03 -11.32 14.47
CA PHE A 123 -4.05 -10.45 15.10
C PHE A 123 -3.89 -9.14 14.32
N PRO A 124 -3.64 -8.00 15.02
CA PRO A 124 -3.42 -6.72 14.34
C PRO A 124 -2.11 -6.72 13.55
N ILE A 125 -2.09 -6.00 12.42
CA ILE A 125 -0.84 -5.75 11.67
C ILE A 125 0.17 -5.01 12.54
N GLY A 126 -0.28 -4.07 13.36
CA GLY A 126 0.58 -3.29 14.24
C GLY A 126 1.10 -1.99 13.62
N ALA A 127 2.06 -1.39 14.29
CA ALA A 127 2.73 -0.17 13.85
C ALA A 127 3.85 -0.47 12.84
N PRO A 128 4.29 0.52 12.05
CA PRO A 128 5.51 0.39 11.25
C PRO A 128 6.69 -0.08 12.11
N ASN A 129 7.48 -1.00 11.59
CA ASN A 129 8.60 -1.62 12.30
C ASN A 129 9.88 -0.78 12.19
N ASP A 130 9.77 0.52 12.49
CA ASP A 130 10.84 1.51 12.28
C ASP A 130 12.10 1.20 13.11
N GLY A 131 11.95 0.64 14.30
CA GLY A 131 13.08 0.29 15.18
C GLY A 131 14.01 -0.76 14.60
N PHE A 132 13.52 -1.60 13.71
CA PHE A 132 14.27 -2.67 13.05
C PHE A 132 14.40 -2.46 11.53
N ALA A 133 13.93 -1.35 10.99
CA ALA A 133 13.87 -1.10 9.54
C ALA A 133 15.20 -1.31 8.81
N GLN A 134 16.34 -1.01 9.46
CA GLN A 134 17.68 -1.24 8.92
C GLN A 134 18.02 -2.71 8.63
N TYR A 135 17.28 -3.66 9.22
CA TYR A 135 17.46 -5.10 9.05
C TYR A 135 16.43 -5.73 8.11
N PHE A 136 15.64 -4.90 7.42
CA PHE A 136 14.60 -5.35 6.50
C PHE A 136 14.78 -4.69 5.13
N SER A 137 14.59 -5.48 4.08
CA SER A 137 14.38 -4.97 2.72
C SER A 137 12.88 -4.86 2.49
N GLY A 138 12.36 -3.63 2.30
CA GLY A 138 10.91 -3.37 2.17
C GLY A 138 10.26 -2.93 3.48
N LYS A 139 8.92 -2.85 3.49
CA LYS A 139 8.15 -2.38 4.65
C LYS A 139 7.61 -3.55 5.46
N SER A 140 7.78 -3.46 6.78
CA SER A 140 7.24 -4.40 7.75
C SER A 140 6.54 -3.67 8.89
N TYR A 141 5.71 -4.44 9.61
CA TYR A 141 4.93 -3.96 10.74
C TYR A 141 5.11 -4.91 11.91
N LEU A 142 4.96 -4.41 13.12
CA LEU A 142 5.14 -5.17 14.36
C LEU A 142 4.00 -4.87 15.34
N ALA A 143 3.33 -5.93 15.80
CA ALA A 143 2.37 -5.87 16.89
C ALA A 143 2.84 -6.76 18.05
N PRO A 144 3.21 -6.20 19.20
CA PRO A 144 3.48 -7.00 20.40
C PRO A 144 2.16 -7.59 20.92
N LEU A 145 2.14 -8.92 21.07
CA LEU A 145 0.98 -9.65 21.60
C LEU A 145 1.21 -10.10 23.03
N SER A 146 2.43 -10.47 23.37
CA SER A 146 2.86 -10.82 24.73
C SER A 146 4.29 -10.37 24.95
N THR A 147 4.56 -9.77 26.11
CA THR A 147 5.89 -9.28 26.48
C THR A 147 6.26 -9.70 27.92
N ALA A 148 5.42 -10.51 28.58
CA ALA A 148 5.61 -10.83 30.00
C ALA A 148 6.37 -12.15 30.21
N GLN A 149 5.76 -13.29 29.88
CA GLN A 149 6.38 -14.61 30.12
C GLN A 149 7.19 -15.08 28.89
N VAL A 150 6.58 -14.94 27.72
CA VAL A 150 7.18 -15.27 26.41
C VAL A 150 6.92 -14.09 25.49
N GLY A 151 7.95 -13.60 24.81
CA GLY A 151 7.83 -12.62 23.75
C GLY A 151 7.07 -13.22 22.57
N ILE A 152 5.93 -12.65 22.21
CA ILE A 152 5.15 -13.03 21.04
C ILE A 152 4.80 -11.76 20.27
N TYR A 153 5.20 -11.72 19.01
CA TYR A 153 4.99 -10.58 18.14
C TYR A 153 4.33 -11.04 16.85
N ASN A 154 3.29 -10.36 16.41
CA ASN A 154 2.84 -10.52 15.03
C ASN A 154 3.71 -9.64 14.13
N VAL A 155 4.49 -10.27 13.26
CA VAL A 155 5.35 -9.60 12.28
C VAL A 155 4.68 -9.71 10.93
N THR A 156 4.38 -8.56 10.32
CA THR A 156 3.72 -8.46 9.03
C THR A 156 4.66 -7.82 8.01
N PHE A 157 4.73 -8.42 6.83
CA PHE A 157 5.58 -8.02 5.71
C PHE A 157 4.71 -7.64 4.52
N GLU A 158 4.99 -6.48 3.91
CA GLU A 158 4.44 -6.16 2.59
C GLU A 158 5.03 -7.10 1.51
N PRO A 159 4.35 -7.24 0.34
CA PRO A 159 4.90 -8.01 -0.78
C PRO A 159 6.35 -7.62 -1.08
N GLY A 160 7.23 -8.60 -1.19
CA GLY A 160 8.64 -8.37 -1.43
C GLY A 160 9.49 -8.03 -0.21
N CYS A 161 8.89 -7.82 0.96
CA CYS A 161 9.64 -7.51 2.18
C CYS A 161 10.19 -8.78 2.84
N ARG A 162 11.45 -8.71 3.27
CA ARG A 162 12.14 -9.77 4.01
C ARG A 162 13.15 -9.18 4.99
N ASN A 163 13.45 -9.93 6.05
CA ASN A 163 14.54 -9.55 6.95
C ASN A 163 15.91 -10.02 6.41
N ASN A 164 16.96 -9.49 7.00
CA ASN A 164 18.32 -9.95 6.77
C ASN A 164 18.52 -11.37 7.29
N TRP A 165 19.56 -12.04 6.85
CA TRP A 165 20.11 -13.19 7.55
C TRP A 165 20.36 -12.82 9.00
N HIS A 166 20.01 -13.71 9.94
CA HIS A 166 20.22 -13.49 11.37
C HIS A 166 20.32 -14.80 12.13
N ILE A 167 20.79 -14.70 13.36
CA ILE A 167 20.99 -15.83 14.26
C ILE A 167 20.41 -15.48 15.63
N HIS A 168 19.66 -16.38 16.22
CA HIS A 168 19.27 -16.33 17.63
C HIS A 168 20.26 -17.16 18.43
N HIS A 169 21.15 -16.49 19.18
CA HIS A 169 22.11 -17.14 20.04
C HIS A 169 21.49 -17.51 21.39
N ALA A 170 21.88 -18.63 21.97
CA ALA A 170 21.57 -18.99 23.35
C ALA A 170 22.56 -20.03 23.90
N ALA A 171 22.95 -19.91 25.15
CA ALA A 171 23.78 -20.88 25.83
C ALA A 171 22.98 -22.15 26.21
N LYS A 172 21.66 -22.00 26.46
CA LYS A 172 20.73 -23.10 26.75
C LYS A 172 19.30 -22.68 26.42
N GLY A 173 18.49 -23.55 25.82
CA GLY A 173 17.17 -23.21 25.30
C GLY A 173 17.29 -22.21 24.16
N GLY A 174 16.37 -21.25 24.05
CA GLY A 174 16.40 -20.19 23.05
C GLY A 174 15.96 -20.63 21.66
N GLY A 175 16.24 -19.78 20.68
CA GLY A 175 15.72 -19.91 19.32
C GLY A 175 14.39 -19.21 19.13
N GLN A 176 13.71 -19.51 18.03
CA GLN A 176 12.45 -18.87 17.67
C GLN A 176 11.47 -19.88 17.09
N ILE A 177 10.17 -19.66 17.30
CA ILE A 177 9.12 -20.39 16.61
C ILE A 177 8.34 -19.41 15.75
N LEU A 178 8.15 -19.72 14.48
CA LEU A 178 7.25 -18.99 13.58
C LEU A 178 5.93 -19.75 13.48
N VAL A 179 4.81 -19.06 13.65
CA VAL A 179 3.47 -19.59 13.39
C VAL A 179 2.83 -18.70 12.32
N CYS A 180 2.64 -19.23 11.12
CA CYS A 180 2.10 -18.45 10.01
C CYS A 180 0.61 -18.22 10.20
N VAL A 181 0.15 -16.97 10.10
CA VAL A 181 -1.23 -16.58 10.41
C VAL A 181 -1.98 -16.00 9.23
N ALA A 182 -1.30 -15.43 8.22
CA ALA A 182 -1.94 -14.93 7.02
C ALA A 182 -0.97 -14.79 5.84
N GLY A 183 -1.50 -14.88 4.63
CA GLY A 183 -0.76 -14.65 3.40
C GLY A 183 0.22 -15.77 3.02
N ARG A 184 1.28 -15.43 2.28
CA ARG A 184 2.29 -16.37 1.78
C ARG A 184 3.67 -15.78 1.95
N GLY A 185 4.61 -16.58 2.47
CA GLY A 185 5.97 -16.18 2.73
C GLY A 185 6.99 -17.29 2.58
N TYR A 186 8.21 -17.00 2.96
CA TYR A 186 9.34 -17.95 2.89
C TYR A 186 10.15 -17.90 4.18
N TYR A 187 10.72 -19.06 4.49
CA TYR A 187 11.78 -19.25 5.48
C TYR A 187 12.94 -19.99 4.83
N GLN A 188 14.17 -19.63 5.17
CA GLN A 188 15.34 -20.35 4.68
C GLN A 188 16.44 -20.39 5.74
N GLU A 189 16.99 -21.58 5.99
CA GLU A 189 18.25 -21.75 6.69
C GLU A 189 19.43 -21.61 5.74
N TRP A 190 20.54 -21.09 6.25
CA TRP A 190 21.75 -20.97 5.46
C TRP A 190 22.18 -22.30 4.85
N GLY A 191 22.43 -22.29 3.53
CA GLY A 191 22.84 -23.47 2.77
C GLY A 191 21.73 -24.48 2.45
N LYS A 192 20.46 -24.20 2.82
CA LYS A 192 19.31 -25.01 2.46
C LYS A 192 18.41 -24.31 1.42
N ALA A 193 17.55 -25.09 0.78
CA ALA A 193 16.51 -24.54 -0.08
C ALA A 193 15.48 -23.74 0.75
N PRO A 194 14.90 -22.64 0.19
CA PRO A 194 13.83 -21.93 0.84
C PRO A 194 12.57 -22.79 0.96
N LEU A 195 11.89 -22.66 2.11
CA LEU A 195 10.62 -23.31 2.41
C LEU A 195 9.50 -22.27 2.25
N GLU A 196 8.53 -22.56 1.41
CA GLU A 196 7.33 -21.74 1.28
C GLU A 196 6.41 -21.97 2.48
N LEU A 197 5.82 -20.88 3.02
CA LEU A 197 5.02 -20.87 4.24
C LEU A 197 3.61 -20.35 3.97
N HIS A 198 2.62 -21.03 4.53
CA HIS A 198 1.20 -20.71 4.46
C HIS A 198 0.57 -20.63 5.86
N PRO A 199 -0.62 -20.04 6.02
CA PRO A 199 -1.34 -20.01 7.29
C PRO A 199 -1.53 -21.43 7.87
N GLY A 200 -1.12 -21.60 9.12
CA GLY A 200 -1.11 -22.87 9.83
C GLY A 200 0.24 -23.57 9.88
N ASP A 201 1.20 -23.17 9.04
CA ASP A 201 2.56 -23.72 9.11
C ASP A 201 3.29 -23.23 10.36
N VAL A 202 4.10 -24.14 10.95
CA VAL A 202 4.92 -23.87 12.12
C VAL A 202 6.36 -24.24 11.83
N VAL A 203 7.27 -23.28 12.01
CA VAL A 203 8.71 -23.49 11.88
C VAL A 203 9.36 -23.38 13.24
N ASN A 204 10.06 -24.43 13.65
CA ASN A 204 10.89 -24.41 14.87
C ASN A 204 12.33 -24.11 14.45
N ILE A 205 12.85 -22.98 14.92
CA ILE A 205 14.21 -22.51 14.62
C ILE A 205 15.05 -22.67 15.87
N PRO A 206 15.95 -23.67 15.92
CA PRO A 206 16.87 -23.84 17.05
C PRO A 206 17.82 -22.64 17.19
N PRO A 207 18.38 -22.42 18.39
CA PRO A 207 19.45 -21.44 18.53
C PRO A 207 20.63 -21.77 17.61
N GLU A 208 21.45 -20.78 17.29
CA GLU A 208 22.65 -20.85 16.43
C GLU A 208 22.35 -21.15 14.94
N VAL A 209 21.10 -21.22 14.52
CA VAL A 209 20.74 -21.41 13.11
C VAL A 209 20.69 -20.07 12.41
N LYS A 210 21.56 -19.87 11.41
CA LYS A 210 21.51 -18.70 10.52
C LYS A 210 20.36 -18.86 9.53
N HIS A 211 19.41 -17.91 9.52
CA HIS A 211 18.21 -17.98 8.71
C HIS A 211 17.67 -16.59 8.34
N TRP A 212 16.72 -16.58 7.45
CA TRP A 212 15.88 -15.42 7.15
C TRP A 212 14.44 -15.87 6.90
N HIS A 213 13.49 -14.92 6.99
CA HIS A 213 12.09 -15.09 6.60
C HIS A 213 11.49 -13.78 6.08
N GLY A 214 10.39 -13.88 5.34
CA GLY A 214 9.73 -12.73 4.76
C GLY A 214 8.56 -13.10 3.87
N ALA A 215 7.91 -12.10 3.29
CA ALA A 215 6.80 -12.25 2.37
C ALA A 215 7.24 -12.88 1.04
N ALA A 216 6.31 -13.42 0.28
CA ALA A 216 6.53 -13.70 -1.13
C ALA A 216 6.62 -12.39 -1.94
N PRO A 217 7.21 -12.40 -3.16
CA PRO A 217 7.36 -11.19 -3.95
C PRO A 217 6.04 -10.47 -4.29
N ASP A 218 4.93 -11.20 -4.33
CA ASP A 218 3.62 -10.74 -4.79
C ASP A 218 2.51 -10.81 -3.73
N CYS A 219 2.82 -11.25 -2.50
CA CYS A 219 1.82 -11.50 -1.47
C CYS A 219 2.24 -10.91 -0.11
N TRP A 220 1.30 -10.35 0.63
CA TRP A 220 1.47 -10.05 2.04
C TRP A 220 1.71 -11.32 2.83
N PHE A 221 2.43 -11.22 3.94
CA PHE A 221 2.72 -12.33 4.83
C PHE A 221 2.72 -11.88 6.28
N SER A 222 2.11 -12.68 7.16
CA SER A 222 2.18 -12.46 8.61
C SER A 222 2.44 -13.77 9.35
N HIS A 223 3.31 -13.70 10.35
CA HIS A 223 3.55 -14.79 11.26
C HIS A 223 3.70 -14.28 12.69
N LEU A 224 3.40 -15.13 13.65
CA LEU A 224 3.82 -14.93 15.03
C LEU A 224 5.29 -15.31 15.14
N ALA A 225 6.09 -14.40 15.64
CA ALA A 225 7.44 -14.65 16.12
C ALA A 225 7.35 -14.92 17.62
N VAL A 226 7.61 -16.16 18.05
CA VAL A 226 7.60 -16.57 19.44
C VAL A 226 9.05 -16.72 19.88
N GLU A 227 9.47 -15.90 20.83
CA GLU A 227 10.81 -15.99 21.43
C GLU A 227 10.87 -17.15 22.41
N VAL A 228 11.62 -18.19 22.08
CA VAL A 228 11.78 -19.33 22.97
C VAL A 228 12.67 -18.92 24.17
N PRO A 229 12.20 -19.11 25.42
CA PRO A 229 12.99 -18.77 26.58
C PRO A 229 14.34 -19.51 26.64
N GLY A 230 15.40 -18.79 26.98
CA GLY A 230 16.76 -19.35 27.03
C GLY A 230 17.68 -18.56 27.94
N GLU A 231 18.85 -19.11 28.20
CA GLU A 231 19.92 -18.49 28.98
C GLU A 231 20.95 -17.87 28.01
N GLY A 232 21.39 -16.63 28.29
CA GLY A 232 22.38 -15.93 27.45
C GLY A 232 21.90 -15.64 26.03
N THR A 233 20.60 -15.34 25.87
CA THR A 233 20.00 -15.06 24.57
C THR A 233 20.45 -13.73 23.99
N SER A 234 20.73 -13.72 22.68
CA SER A 234 20.98 -12.50 21.90
C SER A 234 20.66 -12.72 20.43
N ASN A 235 20.48 -11.63 19.68
CA ASN A 235 20.24 -11.69 18.24
C ASN A 235 21.44 -11.08 17.50
N GLU A 236 21.93 -11.78 16.49
CA GLU A 236 22.94 -11.30 15.56
C GLU A 236 22.30 -11.05 14.20
N TRP A 237 22.36 -9.80 13.73
CA TRP A 237 21.93 -9.43 12.39
C TRP A 237 23.11 -9.50 11.44
N CYS A 238 22.94 -10.28 10.38
CA CYS A 238 23.95 -10.52 9.35
C CYS A 238 23.62 -9.71 8.07
N GLU A 239 24.17 -10.17 6.95
CA GLU A 239 24.01 -9.56 5.64
C GLU A 239 22.57 -9.62 5.11
N PRO A 240 22.17 -8.69 4.23
CA PRO A 240 20.89 -8.77 3.53
C PRO A 240 20.78 -10.01 2.63
N VAL A 241 19.55 -10.51 2.45
CA VAL A 241 19.27 -11.54 1.43
C VAL A 241 19.40 -10.91 0.04
N PRO A 242 20.24 -11.47 -0.87
CA PRO A 242 20.44 -10.91 -2.19
C PRO A 242 19.14 -10.82 -2.99
N GLU A 243 18.92 -9.69 -3.64
CA GLU A 243 17.72 -9.43 -4.44
C GLU A 243 17.54 -10.43 -5.58
N GLU A 244 18.64 -10.85 -6.21
CA GLU A 244 18.62 -11.82 -7.32
C GLU A 244 18.11 -13.18 -6.84
N THR A 245 18.62 -13.68 -5.73
CA THR A 245 18.17 -14.95 -5.13
C THR A 245 16.70 -14.88 -4.70
N TYR A 246 16.30 -13.75 -4.12
CA TYR A 246 14.92 -13.56 -3.67
C TYR A 246 13.91 -13.50 -4.83
N LYS A 247 14.25 -12.87 -5.96
CA LYS A 247 13.37 -12.79 -7.15
C LYS A 247 13.10 -14.13 -7.82
N GLU A 248 13.89 -15.15 -7.57
CA GLU A 248 13.66 -16.51 -8.07
C GLU A 248 12.52 -17.22 -7.34
N LEU A 249 12.10 -16.72 -6.16
CA LEU A 249 10.97 -17.22 -5.40
C LEU A 249 9.65 -16.82 -6.08
N ARG A 250 8.74 -17.76 -6.26
CA ARG A 250 7.46 -17.56 -6.98
C ARG A 250 6.25 -17.76 -6.08
#